data_08b36fd1a76761ba19fe7b78248fb41b
#
_entry.id   08b36fd1a76761ba19fe7b78248fb41b
#
_cell.length_a   1.000
_cell.length_b   1.000
_cell.length_c   1.000
_cell.angle_alpha   90.00
_cell.angle_beta   90.00
_cell.angle_gamma   90.00
#
_symmetry.space_group_name_H-M   'P 1'
#
loop_
_entity.id
_entity.type
_entity.pdbx_description
1 polymer ?
#
loop_
_entity_poly.entity_id
_entity_poly.type
_entity_poly.pdbx_seq_one_letter_code
_entity_poly.pdbx_strand_id
1 'polypeptide(L)'
;DILGQTPYVLITSAEGPYQSIRDLVIAAKSKPGEITFASAGVGSSTHLAAEYFNQMMGIKLIHVPYKGSPEAIQDTMAGRTAFYMAPLDTAIGQLKGGKVRALGVTSKTRNAAVPEIASIAEQGYPNFEIGLWFGVWAPTGTPAAVVKKINTDINQSMQDPEVKSAYESKGIKATPMSPTEFGKFVREEITKYQKIAKDANIEPQ
;
A
#
# COMPACT_ATOMS: atom_id res chain seq x y z
N ASP A 1 13.44 -3.19 -13.95
CA ASP A 1 12.80 -4.44 -13.53
C ASP A 1 12.02 -4.23 -12.25
N ILE A 2 10.94 -4.99 -12.03
CA ILE A 2 10.18 -4.99 -10.80
C ILE A 2 10.72 -6.07 -9.87
N LEU A 3 10.98 -5.70 -8.61
CA LEU A 3 11.43 -6.66 -7.58
C LEU A 3 10.24 -7.34 -6.90
N GLY A 4 9.14 -6.64 -6.70
CA GLY A 4 7.96 -7.19 -6.08
C GLY A 4 6.87 -6.17 -5.85
N GLN A 5 5.69 -6.69 -5.53
CA GLN A 5 4.51 -5.89 -5.18
C GLN A 5 3.99 -6.33 -3.82
N THR A 6 3.53 -5.38 -3.02
CA THR A 6 2.88 -5.65 -1.74
C THR A 6 1.62 -4.80 -1.62
N PRO A 7 0.52 -5.33 -1.08
CA PRO A 7 -0.64 -4.50 -0.81
C PRO A 7 -0.38 -3.58 0.38
N TYR A 8 -1.20 -2.58 0.52
CA TYR A 8 -1.40 -1.94 1.80
C TYR A 8 -2.39 -2.75 2.65
N VAL A 9 -2.35 -2.53 3.94
CA VAL A 9 -3.38 -2.95 4.87
C VAL A 9 -3.90 -1.72 5.61
N LEU A 10 -5.21 -1.54 5.63
CA LEU A 10 -5.83 -0.49 6.42
C LEU A 10 -5.83 -0.94 7.88
N ILE A 11 -4.99 -0.33 8.70
CA ILE A 11 -4.89 -0.61 10.13
C ILE A 11 -5.52 0.51 10.96
N THR A 12 -6.07 0.11 12.10
CA THR A 12 -6.57 1.01 13.15
C THR A 12 -6.07 0.53 14.52
N SER A 13 -6.28 1.30 15.58
CA SER A 13 -6.03 0.84 16.95
C SER A 13 -6.80 -0.44 17.24
N ALA A 14 -6.16 -1.41 17.90
CA ALA A 14 -6.82 -2.67 18.29
C ALA A 14 -8.02 -2.41 19.23
N GLU A 15 -7.91 -1.40 20.10
CA GLU A 15 -8.94 -0.99 21.07
C GLU A 15 -9.86 0.12 20.54
N GLY A 16 -9.62 0.57 19.30
CA GLY A 16 -10.36 1.68 18.68
C GLY A 16 -11.81 1.30 18.32
N PRO A 17 -12.62 2.32 18.00
CA PRO A 17 -14.05 2.15 17.74
C PRO A 17 -14.37 1.47 16.41
N TYR A 18 -13.41 1.39 15.49
CA TYR A 18 -13.64 0.86 14.15
C TYR A 18 -13.35 -0.64 14.10
N GLN A 19 -14.38 -1.45 13.88
CA GLN A 19 -14.28 -2.91 13.78
C GLN A 19 -14.26 -3.38 12.31
N SER A 20 -14.72 -2.53 11.40
CA SER A 20 -14.85 -2.80 9.97
C SER A 20 -14.62 -1.54 9.13
N ILE A 21 -14.38 -1.71 7.82
CA ILE A 21 -14.39 -0.59 6.86
C ILE A 21 -15.73 0.15 6.90
N ARG A 22 -16.82 -0.58 7.04
CA ARG A 22 -18.17 0.01 7.11
C ARG A 22 -18.30 0.97 8.29
N ASP A 23 -17.80 0.59 9.48
CA ASP A 23 -17.86 1.46 10.67
C ASP A 23 -17.09 2.75 10.46
N LEU A 24 -15.86 2.63 9.91
CA LEU A 24 -15.03 3.79 9.58
C LEU A 24 -15.73 4.72 8.57
N VAL A 25 -16.29 4.16 7.50
CA VAL A 25 -16.97 4.94 6.45
C VAL A 25 -18.24 5.60 6.98
N ILE A 26 -19.04 4.92 7.81
CA ILE A 26 -20.23 5.49 8.44
C ILE A 26 -19.81 6.65 9.37
N ALA A 27 -18.83 6.46 10.23
CA ALA A 27 -18.32 7.50 11.10
C ALA A 27 -17.79 8.71 10.32
N ALA A 28 -17.02 8.47 9.25
CA ALA A 28 -16.47 9.53 8.40
C ALA A 28 -17.56 10.33 7.67
N LYS A 29 -18.62 9.67 7.23
CA LYS A 29 -19.77 10.35 6.60
C LYS A 29 -20.62 11.14 7.59
N SER A 30 -20.70 10.70 8.84
CA SER A 30 -21.43 11.43 9.90
C SER A 30 -20.67 12.64 10.43
N LYS A 31 -19.34 12.66 10.28
CA LYS A 31 -18.44 13.72 10.78
C LYS A 31 -17.42 14.12 9.71
N PRO A 32 -17.85 14.73 8.59
CA PRO A 32 -16.94 15.11 7.52
C PRO A 32 -15.87 16.09 7.98
N GLY A 33 -14.59 15.77 7.76
CA GLY A 33 -13.47 16.63 8.15
C GLY A 33 -13.15 16.64 9.65
N GLU A 34 -13.60 15.67 10.43
CA GLU A 34 -13.24 15.54 11.86
C GLU A 34 -12.33 14.33 12.13
N ILE A 35 -12.42 13.30 11.33
CA ILE A 35 -11.64 12.06 11.51
C ILE A 35 -10.29 12.21 10.81
N THR A 36 -9.23 11.78 11.49
CA THR A 36 -7.85 11.87 10.99
C THR A 36 -7.35 10.56 10.41
N PHE A 37 -6.43 10.64 9.44
CA PHE A 37 -5.66 9.49 8.98
C PHE A 37 -4.17 9.81 8.92
N ALA A 38 -3.34 8.79 9.17
CA ALA A 38 -1.89 8.91 9.15
C ALA A 38 -1.31 8.65 7.76
N SER A 39 -0.14 9.22 7.48
CA SER A 39 0.72 8.84 6.35
C SER A 39 2.20 8.93 6.71
N ALA A 40 3.06 8.34 5.88
CA ALA A 40 4.51 8.47 6.00
C ALA A 40 5.07 9.82 5.47
N GLY A 41 4.20 10.81 5.27
CA GLY A 41 4.53 12.16 4.80
C GLY A 41 3.64 12.60 3.64
N VAL A 42 3.62 13.90 3.39
CA VAL A 42 2.88 14.49 2.26
C VAL A 42 3.43 13.94 0.94
N GLY A 43 2.55 13.56 0.01
CA GLY A 43 2.94 12.99 -1.28
C GLY A 43 3.50 11.56 -1.24
N SER A 44 3.66 10.96 -0.04
CA SER A 44 4.11 9.57 0.08
C SER A 44 3.10 8.59 -0.53
N SER A 45 3.57 7.39 -0.86
CA SER A 45 2.70 6.32 -1.37
C SER A 45 1.55 5.97 -0.42
N THR A 46 1.78 6.06 0.89
CA THR A 46 0.76 5.82 1.93
C THR A 46 -0.27 6.95 2.00
N HIS A 47 0.14 8.21 1.74
CA HIS A 47 -0.78 9.34 1.60
C HIS A 47 -1.69 9.14 0.39
N LEU A 48 -1.11 8.85 -0.77
CA LEU A 48 -1.85 8.61 -2.02
C LEU A 48 -2.80 7.41 -1.90
N ALA A 49 -2.38 6.33 -1.23
CA ALA A 49 -3.24 5.17 -0.99
C ALA A 49 -4.44 5.50 -0.08
N ALA A 50 -4.24 6.31 0.96
CA ALA A 50 -5.31 6.76 1.84
C ALA A 50 -6.26 7.72 1.12
N GLU A 51 -5.76 8.63 0.31
CA GLU A 51 -6.60 9.54 -0.49
C GLU A 51 -7.39 8.80 -1.56
N TYR A 52 -6.80 7.78 -2.19
CA TYR A 52 -7.55 6.89 -3.09
C TYR A 52 -8.71 6.20 -2.37
N PHE A 53 -8.48 5.73 -1.14
CA PHE A 53 -9.54 5.17 -0.31
C PHE A 53 -10.62 6.21 0.00
N ASN A 54 -10.23 7.42 0.42
CA ASN A 54 -11.16 8.52 0.72
C ASN A 54 -12.06 8.85 -0.48
N GLN A 55 -11.47 8.93 -1.68
CA GLN A 55 -12.19 9.19 -2.93
C GLN A 55 -13.19 8.08 -3.25
N MET A 56 -12.74 6.82 -3.19
CA MET A 56 -13.58 5.65 -3.51
C MET A 56 -14.73 5.48 -2.52
N MET A 57 -14.55 5.86 -1.25
CA MET A 57 -15.58 5.79 -0.20
C MET A 57 -16.47 7.05 -0.16
N GLY A 58 -16.09 8.11 -0.87
CA GLY A 58 -16.79 9.39 -0.84
C GLY A 58 -16.78 10.03 0.56
N ILE A 59 -15.62 10.02 1.23
CA ILE A 59 -15.41 10.55 2.59
C ILE A 59 -14.37 11.66 2.59
N LYS A 60 -14.45 12.56 3.59
CA LYS A 60 -13.47 13.63 3.81
C LYS A 60 -12.86 13.47 5.18
N LEU A 61 -11.54 13.32 5.21
CA LEU A 61 -10.75 13.11 6.42
C LEU A 61 -9.62 14.13 6.51
N ILE A 62 -9.05 14.28 7.70
CA ILE A 62 -7.91 15.17 7.96
C ILE A 62 -6.62 14.35 7.86
N HIS A 63 -5.71 14.78 6.99
CA HIS A 63 -4.41 14.16 6.85
C HIS A 63 -3.43 14.59 7.95
N VAL A 64 -2.80 13.62 8.60
CA VAL A 64 -1.73 13.83 9.60
C VAL A 64 -0.45 13.19 9.06
N PRO A 65 0.50 13.99 8.50
CA PRO A 65 1.75 13.48 7.97
C PRO A 65 2.76 13.19 9.08
N TYR A 66 3.48 12.06 8.97
CA TYR A 66 4.62 11.67 9.80
C TYR A 66 5.90 11.60 8.96
N LYS A 67 7.07 11.45 9.62
CA LYS A 67 8.37 11.32 8.93
C LYS A 67 8.62 9.92 8.35
N GLY A 68 7.73 8.96 8.63
CA GLY A 68 7.82 7.60 8.13
C GLY A 68 6.75 6.67 8.69
N SER A 69 6.70 5.43 8.18
CA SER A 69 5.74 4.41 8.60
C SER A 69 5.83 4.03 10.10
N PRO A 70 7.00 3.95 10.74
CA PRO A 70 7.08 3.59 12.14
C PRO A 70 6.30 4.53 13.06
N GLU A 71 6.45 5.85 12.88
CA GLU A 71 5.75 6.87 13.66
C GLU A 71 4.23 6.83 13.38
N ALA A 72 3.84 6.74 12.11
CA ALA A 72 2.44 6.62 11.71
C ALA A 72 1.76 5.39 12.33
N ILE A 73 2.44 4.24 12.36
CA ILE A 73 1.93 3.02 12.99
C ILE A 73 1.77 3.23 14.50
N GLN A 74 2.77 3.81 15.18
CA GLN A 74 2.72 4.04 16.63
C GLN A 74 1.54 4.93 17.04
N ASP A 75 1.31 6.02 16.31
CA ASP A 75 0.22 6.95 16.62
C ASP A 75 -1.15 6.38 16.28
N THR A 76 -1.24 5.56 15.21
CA THR A 76 -2.45 4.80 14.91
C THR A 76 -2.75 3.75 15.98
N MET A 77 -1.73 3.02 16.47
CA MET A 77 -1.86 2.08 17.59
C MET A 77 -2.40 2.76 18.84
N ALA A 78 -1.88 3.96 19.14
CA ALA A 78 -2.30 4.78 20.28
C ALA A 78 -3.68 5.45 20.10
N GLY A 79 -4.34 5.26 18.96
CA GLY A 79 -5.64 5.88 18.67
C GLY A 79 -5.59 7.39 18.40
N ARG A 80 -4.39 7.97 18.18
CA ARG A 80 -4.25 9.41 17.85
C ARG A 80 -4.69 9.71 16.43
N THR A 81 -4.61 8.76 15.53
CA THR A 81 -5.22 8.79 14.19
C THR A 81 -6.17 7.62 14.04
N ALA A 82 -7.24 7.78 13.24
CA ALA A 82 -8.25 6.76 13.07
C ALA A 82 -7.72 5.54 12.31
N PHE A 83 -6.92 5.78 11.27
CA PHE A 83 -6.30 4.70 10.51
C PHE A 83 -4.99 5.13 9.85
N TYR A 84 -4.26 4.14 9.40
CA TYR A 84 -3.10 4.25 8.53
C TYR A 84 -3.18 3.21 7.41
N MET A 85 -2.94 3.63 6.18
CA MET A 85 -2.80 2.73 5.04
C MET A 85 -1.36 2.24 4.98
N ALA A 86 -1.04 1.22 5.79
CA ALA A 86 0.31 0.73 5.99
C ALA A 86 0.72 -0.24 4.86
N PRO A 87 1.95 -0.18 4.33
CA PRO A 87 2.49 -1.29 3.56
C PRO A 87 2.46 -2.58 4.40
N LEU A 88 1.96 -3.69 3.82
CA LEU A 88 1.74 -4.92 4.58
C LEU A 88 3.02 -5.46 5.20
N ASP A 89 4.13 -5.41 4.47
CA ASP A 89 5.45 -5.84 4.93
C ASP A 89 5.94 -5.09 6.19
N THR A 90 5.56 -3.83 6.35
CA THR A 90 5.91 -3.01 7.51
C THR A 90 4.96 -3.22 8.70
N ALA A 91 3.69 -3.55 8.44
CA ALA A 91 2.65 -3.69 9.46
C ALA A 91 2.49 -5.12 9.99
N ILE A 92 2.98 -6.13 9.25
CA ILE A 92 2.70 -7.55 9.53
C ILE A 92 3.13 -7.99 10.94
N GLY A 93 4.22 -7.43 11.48
CA GLY A 93 4.67 -7.72 12.84
C GLY A 93 3.69 -7.22 13.91
N GLN A 94 3.11 -6.03 13.74
CA GLN A 94 2.13 -5.43 14.65
C GLN A 94 0.78 -6.13 14.56
N LEU A 95 0.40 -6.57 13.35
CA LEU A 95 -0.80 -7.38 13.12
C LEU A 95 -0.72 -8.71 13.85
N LYS A 96 0.36 -9.48 13.63
CA LYS A 96 0.59 -10.76 14.30
C LYS A 96 0.72 -10.63 15.83
N GLY A 97 1.20 -9.47 16.29
CA GLY A 97 1.28 -9.14 17.72
C GLY A 97 -0.04 -8.63 18.32
N GLY A 98 -1.12 -8.53 17.56
CA GLY A 98 -2.43 -8.03 18.03
C GLY A 98 -2.44 -6.57 18.48
N LYS A 99 -1.42 -5.78 18.11
CA LYS A 99 -1.27 -4.38 18.51
C LYS A 99 -2.09 -3.40 17.67
N VAL A 100 -2.46 -3.82 16.48
CA VAL A 100 -3.36 -3.10 15.58
C VAL A 100 -4.42 -4.06 15.04
N ARG A 101 -5.56 -3.50 14.65
CA ARG A 101 -6.61 -4.22 13.92
C ARG A 101 -6.49 -3.90 12.45
N ALA A 102 -6.52 -4.93 11.59
CA ALA A 102 -6.67 -4.78 10.16
C ALA A 102 -8.15 -4.70 9.79
N LEU A 103 -8.55 -3.71 9.02
CA LEU A 103 -9.89 -3.60 8.47
C LEU A 103 -9.99 -4.18 7.05
N GLY A 104 -8.89 -4.28 6.32
CA GLY A 104 -8.84 -4.89 5.00
C GLY A 104 -7.50 -4.69 4.31
N VAL A 105 -7.15 -5.60 3.40
CA VAL A 105 -6.02 -5.45 2.49
C VAL A 105 -6.46 -4.81 1.18
N THR A 106 -5.56 -4.10 0.53
CA THR A 106 -5.85 -3.32 -0.69
C THR A 106 -5.66 -4.09 -1.99
N SER A 107 -5.18 -5.34 -1.92
CA SER A 107 -5.15 -6.25 -3.05
C SER A 107 -6.56 -6.70 -3.45
N LYS A 108 -6.73 -7.09 -4.70
CA LYS A 108 -8.03 -7.56 -5.22
C LYS A 108 -8.56 -8.79 -4.49
N THR A 109 -7.66 -9.66 -4.05
CA THR A 109 -7.93 -10.85 -3.24
C THR A 109 -7.14 -10.81 -1.96
N ARG A 110 -7.44 -11.69 -1.00
CA ARG A 110 -6.68 -11.82 0.25
C ARG A 110 -5.20 -12.11 -0.03
N ASN A 111 -4.34 -11.59 0.84
CA ASN A 111 -2.90 -11.87 0.77
C ASN A 111 -2.57 -13.15 1.56
N ALA A 112 -1.72 -14.00 0.98
CA ALA A 112 -1.39 -15.30 1.58
C ALA A 112 -0.67 -15.19 2.95
N ALA A 113 0.02 -14.09 3.23
CA ALA A 113 0.68 -13.86 4.52
C ALA A 113 -0.30 -13.52 5.66
N VAL A 114 -1.53 -13.11 5.31
CA VAL A 114 -2.60 -12.71 6.23
C VAL A 114 -3.97 -13.15 5.67
N PRO A 115 -4.19 -14.45 5.47
CA PRO A 115 -5.37 -14.96 4.77
C PRO A 115 -6.68 -14.72 5.51
N GLU A 116 -6.61 -14.44 6.80
CA GLU A 116 -7.75 -14.07 7.65
C GLU A 116 -8.28 -12.66 7.36
N ILE A 117 -7.46 -11.79 6.75
CA ILE A 117 -7.86 -10.41 6.47
C ILE A 117 -8.51 -10.34 5.09
N ALA A 118 -9.79 -10.00 5.05
CA ALA A 118 -10.52 -9.81 3.80
C ALA A 118 -9.95 -8.65 2.98
N SER A 119 -9.99 -8.74 1.66
CA SER A 119 -9.69 -7.58 0.82
C SER A 119 -10.81 -6.54 0.91
N ILE A 120 -10.46 -5.25 0.66
CA ILE A 120 -11.46 -4.19 0.56
C ILE A 120 -12.43 -4.49 -0.59
N ALA A 121 -11.93 -5.10 -1.66
CA ALA A 121 -12.75 -5.52 -2.80
C ALA A 121 -13.83 -6.55 -2.40
N GLU A 122 -13.51 -7.53 -1.55
CA GLU A 122 -14.46 -8.52 -1.03
C GLU A 122 -15.52 -7.91 -0.10
N GLN A 123 -15.24 -6.75 0.48
CA GLN A 123 -16.13 -6.06 1.43
C GLN A 123 -17.13 -5.10 0.76
N GLY A 124 -17.39 -5.28 -0.53
CA GLY A 124 -18.40 -4.51 -1.28
C GLY A 124 -17.83 -3.39 -2.15
N TYR A 125 -16.50 -3.34 -2.34
CA TYR A 125 -15.81 -2.34 -3.18
C TYR A 125 -14.99 -3.01 -4.29
N PRO A 126 -15.60 -3.74 -5.23
CA PRO A 126 -14.93 -4.68 -6.15
C PRO A 126 -13.89 -4.03 -7.06
N ASN A 127 -13.96 -2.70 -7.24
CA ASN A 127 -13.02 -1.95 -8.06
C ASN A 127 -11.88 -1.33 -7.24
N PHE A 128 -11.83 -1.58 -5.93
CA PHE A 128 -10.76 -1.06 -5.08
C PHE A 128 -9.52 -1.94 -5.20
N GLU A 129 -8.46 -1.38 -5.76
CA GLU A 129 -7.15 -2.02 -5.80
C GLU A 129 -6.06 -0.95 -5.86
N ILE A 130 -5.14 -0.99 -4.90
CA ILE A 130 -3.94 -0.18 -4.89
C ILE A 130 -2.82 -0.94 -4.17
N GLY A 131 -1.59 -0.83 -4.67
CA GLY A 131 -0.45 -1.53 -4.09
C GLY A 131 0.83 -0.71 -4.15
N LEU A 132 1.79 -1.09 -3.35
CA LEU A 132 3.16 -0.60 -3.40
C LEU A 132 4.00 -1.57 -4.22
N TRP A 133 4.92 -1.05 -5.00
CA TRP A 133 5.84 -1.85 -5.79
C TRP A 133 7.26 -1.28 -5.71
N PHE A 134 8.23 -2.15 -5.88
CA PHE A 134 9.65 -1.83 -5.87
C PHE A 134 10.27 -2.15 -7.22
N GLY A 135 11.02 -1.20 -7.75
CA GLY A 135 11.64 -1.34 -9.06
C GLY A 135 13.13 -0.99 -9.05
N VAL A 136 13.84 -1.52 -10.05
CA VAL A 136 15.24 -1.21 -10.32
C VAL A 136 15.37 -0.56 -11.68
N TRP A 137 16.09 0.55 -11.74
CA TRP A 137 16.40 1.29 -12.95
C TRP A 137 17.91 1.35 -13.17
N ALA A 138 18.31 1.37 -14.42
CA ALA A 138 19.67 1.66 -14.81
C ALA A 138 19.76 3.12 -15.32
N PRO A 139 20.92 3.77 -15.21
CA PRO A 139 21.15 5.09 -15.82
C PRO A 139 20.92 5.07 -17.33
N THR A 140 20.50 6.20 -17.88
CA THR A 140 20.37 6.37 -19.34
C THR A 140 21.71 6.12 -20.02
N GLY A 141 21.70 5.38 -21.13
CA GLY A 141 22.92 5.00 -21.86
C GLY A 141 23.57 3.70 -21.39
N THR A 142 23.04 3.02 -20.37
CA THR A 142 23.50 1.67 -20.01
C THR A 142 23.32 0.73 -21.21
N PRO A 143 24.39 -0.01 -21.64
CA PRO A 143 24.29 -0.92 -22.77
C PRO A 143 23.18 -1.96 -22.62
N ALA A 144 22.44 -2.20 -23.69
CA ALA A 144 21.29 -3.13 -23.67
C ALA A 144 21.64 -4.53 -23.18
N ALA A 145 22.85 -5.03 -23.49
CA ALA A 145 23.33 -6.32 -23.01
C ALA A 145 23.47 -6.36 -21.47
N VAL A 146 23.90 -5.25 -20.85
CA VAL A 146 24.01 -5.11 -19.38
C VAL A 146 22.62 -5.08 -18.75
N VAL A 147 21.69 -4.27 -19.30
CA VAL A 147 20.30 -4.23 -18.84
C VAL A 147 19.65 -5.61 -18.91
N LYS A 148 19.83 -6.32 -20.03
CA LYS A 148 19.31 -7.67 -20.20
C LYS A 148 19.90 -8.65 -19.19
N LYS A 149 21.22 -8.58 -18.95
CA LYS A 149 21.90 -9.47 -17.97
C LYS A 149 21.34 -9.23 -16.56
N ILE A 150 21.25 -7.96 -16.12
CA ILE A 150 20.70 -7.61 -14.80
C ILE A 150 19.25 -8.09 -14.66
N ASN A 151 18.41 -7.87 -15.68
CA ASN A 151 17.02 -8.34 -15.67
C ASN A 151 16.95 -9.87 -15.55
N THR A 152 17.78 -10.60 -16.31
CA THR A 152 17.83 -12.07 -16.23
C THR A 152 18.24 -12.53 -14.83
N ASP A 153 19.30 -11.95 -14.26
CA ASP A 153 19.82 -12.34 -12.95
C ASP A 153 18.81 -12.04 -11.83
N ILE A 154 18.14 -10.88 -11.86
CA ILE A 154 17.07 -10.54 -10.91
C ILE A 154 15.93 -11.54 -11.01
N ASN A 155 15.42 -11.80 -12.22
CA ASN A 155 14.31 -12.73 -12.43
C ASN A 155 14.67 -14.16 -12.02
N GLN A 156 15.91 -14.57 -12.20
CA GLN A 156 16.41 -15.87 -11.73
C GLN A 156 16.48 -15.92 -10.20
N SER A 157 17.02 -14.89 -9.56
CA SER A 157 17.07 -14.78 -8.10
C SER A 157 15.69 -14.83 -7.46
N MET A 158 14.68 -14.22 -8.11
CA MET A 158 13.28 -14.28 -7.63
C MET A 158 12.67 -15.69 -7.70
N GLN A 159 13.31 -16.65 -8.41
CA GLN A 159 12.86 -18.05 -8.42
C GLN A 159 13.49 -18.88 -7.29
N ASP A 160 14.50 -18.34 -6.61
CA ASP A 160 15.16 -19.02 -5.48
C ASP A 160 14.13 -19.27 -4.36
N PRO A 161 14.06 -20.52 -3.82
CA PRO A 161 13.10 -20.87 -2.78
C PRO A 161 13.21 -20.03 -1.50
N GLU A 162 14.43 -19.65 -1.10
CA GLU A 162 14.64 -18.81 0.10
C GLU A 162 14.13 -17.39 -0.13
N VAL A 163 14.39 -16.83 -1.31
CA VAL A 163 13.88 -15.51 -1.69
C VAL A 163 12.34 -15.52 -1.75
N LYS A 164 11.74 -16.54 -2.38
CA LYS A 164 10.28 -16.72 -2.41
C LYS A 164 9.69 -16.79 -1.02
N SER A 165 10.24 -17.64 -0.16
CA SER A 165 9.76 -17.79 1.22
C SER A 165 9.87 -16.49 2.01
N ALA A 166 10.99 -15.75 1.86
CA ALA A 166 11.19 -14.46 2.51
C ALA A 166 10.17 -13.41 2.04
N TYR A 167 9.86 -13.38 0.74
CA TYR A 167 8.87 -12.48 0.17
C TYR A 167 7.45 -12.83 0.64
N GLU A 168 7.07 -14.08 0.51
CA GLU A 168 5.75 -14.57 0.91
C GLU A 168 5.46 -14.31 2.39
N SER A 169 6.46 -14.52 3.26
CA SER A 169 6.33 -14.26 4.70
C SER A 169 6.01 -12.80 5.05
N LYS A 170 6.37 -11.87 4.15
CA LYS A 170 6.13 -10.43 4.26
C LYS A 170 4.93 -9.95 3.42
N GLY A 171 4.24 -10.86 2.75
CA GLY A 171 3.13 -10.52 1.86
C GLY A 171 3.56 -9.84 0.56
N ILE A 172 4.82 -9.97 0.17
CA ILE A 172 5.35 -9.47 -1.11
C ILE A 172 5.17 -10.54 -2.17
N LYS A 173 4.67 -10.17 -3.33
CA LYS A 173 4.56 -11.02 -4.50
C LYS A 173 5.64 -10.67 -5.51
N ALA A 174 6.51 -11.61 -5.83
CA ALA A 174 7.42 -11.48 -6.97
C ALA A 174 6.60 -11.51 -8.27
N THR A 175 6.87 -10.55 -9.15
CA THR A 175 6.17 -10.40 -10.44
C THR A 175 7.22 -10.12 -11.51
N PRO A 176 7.99 -11.14 -11.95
CA PRO A 176 9.06 -10.95 -12.93
C PRO A 176 8.49 -10.34 -14.22
N MET A 177 9.18 -9.32 -14.73
CA MET A 177 8.82 -8.59 -15.95
C MET A 177 10.06 -8.41 -16.82
N SER A 178 9.86 -8.36 -18.14
CA SER A 178 10.87 -7.84 -19.06
C SER A 178 11.05 -6.32 -18.89
N PRO A 179 12.16 -5.72 -19.32
CA PRO A 179 12.34 -4.27 -19.31
C PRO A 179 11.23 -3.50 -20.04
N THR A 180 10.70 -4.06 -21.12
CA THR A 180 9.61 -3.45 -21.91
C THR A 180 8.28 -3.47 -21.14
N GLU A 181 7.93 -4.60 -20.55
CA GLU A 181 6.72 -4.74 -19.72
C GLU A 181 6.79 -3.85 -18.50
N PHE A 182 7.94 -3.81 -17.83
CA PHE A 182 8.14 -2.91 -16.70
C PHE A 182 8.01 -1.43 -17.09
N GLY A 183 8.56 -1.03 -18.24
CA GLY A 183 8.39 0.33 -18.75
C GLY A 183 6.92 0.69 -19.04
N LYS A 184 6.11 -0.26 -19.52
CA LYS A 184 4.67 -0.07 -19.71
C LYS A 184 3.97 0.06 -18.36
N PHE A 185 4.22 -0.86 -17.44
CA PHE A 185 3.68 -0.85 -16.08
C PHE A 185 3.94 0.48 -15.36
N VAL A 186 5.18 0.97 -15.40
CA VAL A 186 5.55 2.26 -14.77
C VAL A 186 4.73 3.43 -15.33
N ARG A 187 4.53 3.49 -16.65
CA ARG A 187 3.72 4.55 -17.26
C ARG A 187 2.26 4.51 -16.82
N GLU A 188 1.70 3.31 -16.71
CA GLU A 188 0.32 3.12 -16.23
C GLU A 188 0.19 3.54 -14.77
N GLU A 189 1.14 3.16 -13.92
CA GLU A 189 1.17 3.56 -12.52
C GLU A 189 1.37 5.09 -12.35
N ILE A 190 2.25 5.72 -13.12
CA ILE A 190 2.40 7.18 -13.12
C ILE A 190 1.06 7.86 -13.42
N THR A 191 0.37 7.43 -14.46
CA THR A 191 -0.94 7.99 -14.84
C THR A 191 -1.97 7.83 -13.71
N LYS A 192 -2.03 6.66 -13.09
CA LYS A 192 -2.91 6.36 -11.97
C LYS A 192 -2.62 7.27 -10.77
N TYR A 193 -1.37 7.35 -10.34
CA TYR A 193 -1.00 8.15 -9.18
C TYR A 193 -1.10 9.65 -9.41
N GLN A 194 -0.82 10.13 -10.63
CA GLN A 194 -1.06 11.53 -11.01
C GLN A 194 -2.55 11.90 -10.91
N LYS A 195 -3.43 10.99 -11.33
CA LYS A 195 -4.88 11.20 -11.19
C LYS A 195 -5.28 11.29 -9.71
N ILE A 196 -4.82 10.35 -8.88
CA ILE A 196 -5.11 10.34 -7.43
C ILE A 196 -4.62 11.65 -6.79
N ALA A 197 -3.39 12.05 -7.05
CA ALA A 197 -2.80 13.27 -6.51
C ALA A 197 -3.60 14.52 -6.92
N LYS A 198 -3.96 14.62 -8.21
CA LYS A 198 -4.78 15.72 -8.72
C LYS A 198 -6.15 15.79 -8.05
N ASP A 199 -6.84 14.66 -7.95
CA ASP A 199 -8.18 14.57 -7.37
C ASP A 199 -8.16 14.87 -5.86
N ALA A 200 -7.03 14.63 -5.17
CA ALA A 200 -6.78 14.94 -3.77
C ALA A 200 -6.18 16.33 -3.53
N ASN A 201 -5.93 17.12 -4.58
CA ASN A 201 -5.22 18.40 -4.53
C ASN A 201 -3.84 18.32 -3.85
N ILE A 202 -3.12 17.23 -4.11
CA ILE A 202 -1.73 17.03 -3.66
C ILE A 202 -0.80 17.58 -4.75
N GLU A 203 -0.08 18.66 -4.43
CA GLU A 203 0.91 19.22 -5.35
C GLU A 203 2.22 18.42 -5.31
N PRO A 204 2.93 18.32 -6.45
CA PRO A 204 4.29 17.78 -6.48
C PRO A 204 5.21 18.61 -5.57
N GLN A 205 6.04 17.92 -4.80
CA GLN A 205 7.09 18.53 -3.97
C GLN A 205 8.44 18.47 -4.68
#